data_44cd59e4de7d43cec72c38fa81814192
#
_entry.id   44cd59e4de7d43cec72c38fa81814192
#
_cell.length_a   1.000
_cell.length_b   1.000
_cell.length_c   1.000
_cell.angle_alpha   90.00
_cell.angle_beta   90.00
_cell.angle_gamma   90.00
#
_symmetry.space_group_name_H-M   'P 1'
#
loop_
_entity.id
_entity.type
_entity.pdbx_description
1 polymer ?
#
loop_
_entity_poly.entity_id
_entity_poly.type
_entity_poly.pdbx_seq_one_letter_code
_entity_poly.pdbx_strand_id
1 'polypeptide(L)'
;MTNATTVNVPQIIDAQKVGAFQIRIMVLCALAAMLDGFAAQMIGYIAPSLAHDMHLAPAALSRIFAISLIGLMLGALTFGPIADRFGRRRVIVICTLLFGLFTLATAFANSVNSLIALRFLAGLGFGGVMPNTIALTAEYSPQRRRGTMITIMFCGFPIGATIVGFAAVPILPVYGWRGVFILAGVMPLLLVPVLALLLPESIRHLVIHGKENEQVRELLARVNPDLVFPSDTNFVVHEERAPGLPVLHLFRQGRALATILIWIAFFVSLLDIYLLSSWLPTVFHNAGVTLSLSVVATAVFQGGGVVASLILGIFIDRFGAFRTVAFIYLLGAVFVALLGHTHSIGLIMGAAFFAGAGIVGGQTGTNVLAATLYPTYIRSTGVGWGLGIGRIGSILGPIFGGLMLSLHFPLATIFLVAAISAFIGGAAIYLMGRAQPAPSTKDILSVAAS
;
A
#
# COMPACT_ATOMS: atom_id res chain seq x y z
N MET A 1 35.56 -36.95 -1.16
CA MET A 1 34.28 -36.24 -1.22
C MET A 1 34.41 -35.03 -0.32
N THR A 2 34.74 -33.90 -0.89
CA THR A 2 34.80 -32.62 -0.15
C THR A 2 33.38 -32.30 0.34
N ASN A 3 33.21 -32.22 1.67
CA ASN A 3 31.93 -31.78 2.26
C ASN A 3 31.69 -30.35 1.79
N ALA A 4 30.87 -30.15 0.74
CA ALA A 4 30.45 -28.85 0.29
C ALA A 4 29.79 -28.12 1.48
N THR A 5 30.31 -26.96 1.86
CA THR A 5 29.78 -26.18 2.98
C THR A 5 28.40 -25.65 2.59
N THR A 6 27.34 -26.15 3.25
CA THR A 6 25.97 -25.68 3.02
C THR A 6 25.70 -24.44 3.87
N VAL A 7 25.27 -23.35 3.24
CA VAL A 7 25.08 -22.05 3.87
C VAL A 7 23.65 -21.57 3.67
N ASN A 8 22.93 -21.27 4.78
CA ASN A 8 21.57 -20.76 4.75
C ASN A 8 21.57 -19.22 4.60
N VAL A 9 21.20 -18.74 3.41
CA VAL A 9 21.26 -17.32 3.06
C VAL A 9 20.45 -16.40 3.99
N PRO A 10 19.20 -16.71 4.37
CA PRO A 10 18.45 -15.91 5.35
C PRO A 10 19.20 -15.67 6.65
N GLN A 11 19.85 -16.69 7.21
CA GLN A 11 20.62 -16.59 8.46
C GLN A 11 21.80 -15.63 8.32
N ILE A 12 22.47 -15.63 7.16
CA ILE A 12 23.57 -14.70 6.91
C ILE A 12 23.05 -13.26 6.91
N ILE A 13 21.96 -12.99 6.21
CA ILE A 13 21.37 -11.64 6.13
C ILE A 13 20.91 -11.18 7.51
N ASP A 14 20.30 -12.07 8.28
CA ASP A 14 19.79 -11.78 9.63
C ASP A 14 20.91 -11.44 10.63
N ALA A 15 22.10 -11.99 10.47
CA ALA A 15 23.27 -11.69 11.27
C ALA A 15 23.91 -10.32 10.96
N GLN A 16 23.60 -9.74 9.80
CA GLN A 16 24.24 -8.48 9.37
C GLN A 16 23.57 -7.24 9.97
N LYS A 17 24.32 -6.14 10.01
CA LYS A 17 23.77 -4.79 10.22
C LYS A 17 23.21 -4.26 8.89
N VAL A 18 22.24 -3.36 8.97
CA VAL A 18 21.74 -2.66 7.77
C VAL A 18 22.85 -1.79 7.20
N GLY A 19 23.29 -2.09 6.00
CA GLY A 19 24.33 -1.35 5.27
C GLY A 19 23.77 -0.50 4.13
N ALA A 20 24.65 0.22 3.43
CA ALA A 20 24.27 1.10 2.33
C ALA A 20 23.60 0.35 1.16
N PHE A 21 23.98 -0.90 0.91
CA PHE A 21 23.40 -1.71 -0.14
C PHE A 21 21.92 -2.02 0.12
N GLN A 22 21.58 -2.42 1.36
CA GLN A 22 20.20 -2.69 1.77
C GLN A 22 19.35 -1.42 1.78
N ILE A 23 19.92 -0.28 2.24
CA ILE A 23 19.25 1.03 2.18
C ILE A 23 18.96 1.41 0.72
N ARG A 24 19.90 1.21 -0.19
CA ARG A 24 19.70 1.47 -1.63
C ARG A 24 18.54 0.66 -2.20
N ILE A 25 18.44 -0.64 -1.88
CA ILE A 25 17.33 -1.49 -2.31
C ILE A 25 16.00 -0.96 -1.78
N MET A 26 15.95 -0.67 -0.48
CA MET A 26 14.76 -0.10 0.18
C MET A 26 14.33 1.22 -0.49
N VAL A 27 15.27 2.11 -0.77
CA VAL A 27 14.99 3.41 -1.42
C VAL A 27 14.47 3.22 -2.85
N LEU A 28 15.09 2.34 -3.65
CA LEU A 28 14.61 2.04 -5.01
C LEU A 28 13.20 1.43 -5.01
N CYS A 29 12.93 0.51 -4.08
CA CYS A 29 11.60 -0.03 -3.87
C CYS A 29 10.60 1.02 -3.39
N ALA A 30 11.02 1.94 -2.51
CA ALA A 30 10.20 3.06 -2.04
C ALA A 30 9.88 4.05 -3.18
N LEU A 31 10.83 4.33 -4.08
CA LEU A 31 10.60 5.16 -5.26
C LEU A 31 9.60 4.51 -6.22
N ALA A 32 9.70 3.20 -6.44
CA ALA A 32 8.71 2.46 -7.25
C ALA A 32 7.32 2.53 -6.60
N ALA A 33 7.21 2.31 -5.29
CA ALA A 33 5.98 2.45 -4.53
C ALA A 33 5.43 3.88 -4.51
N MET A 34 6.31 4.89 -4.49
CA MET A 34 5.92 6.30 -4.54
C MET A 34 5.29 6.65 -5.90
N LEU A 35 5.87 6.21 -7.01
CA LEU A 35 5.31 6.46 -8.33
C LEU A 35 4.04 5.62 -8.58
N ASP A 36 3.92 4.43 -7.98
CA ASP A 36 2.67 3.66 -7.94
C ASP A 36 1.57 4.47 -7.23
N GLY A 37 1.83 4.98 -6.02
CA GLY A 37 0.90 5.83 -5.27
C GLY A 37 0.53 7.12 -6.00
N PHE A 38 1.52 7.77 -6.62
CA PHE A 38 1.33 8.96 -7.46
C PHE A 38 0.35 8.68 -8.60
N ALA A 39 0.59 7.65 -9.40
CA ALA A 39 -0.20 7.35 -10.59
C ALA A 39 -1.54 6.66 -10.27
N ALA A 40 -1.63 5.89 -9.18
CA ALA A 40 -2.87 5.25 -8.75
C ALA A 40 -3.88 6.27 -8.19
N GLN A 41 -3.40 7.27 -7.43
CA GLN A 41 -4.26 8.23 -6.76
C GLN A 41 -4.56 9.49 -7.59
N MET A 42 -3.77 9.81 -8.63
CA MET A 42 -3.97 11.02 -9.44
C MET A 42 -5.37 11.12 -10.04
N ILE A 43 -6.01 9.98 -10.35
CA ILE A 43 -7.31 9.96 -11.04
C ILE A 43 -8.40 10.67 -10.22
N GLY A 44 -8.36 10.59 -8.89
CA GLY A 44 -9.26 11.31 -8.00
C GLY A 44 -9.07 12.84 -8.08
N TYR A 45 -7.81 13.29 -8.12
CA TYR A 45 -7.47 14.72 -8.19
C TYR A 45 -7.91 15.38 -9.50
N ILE A 46 -7.84 14.67 -10.60
CA ILE A 46 -8.21 15.18 -11.93
C ILE A 46 -9.69 14.96 -12.27
N ALA A 47 -10.43 14.21 -11.45
CA ALA A 47 -11.80 13.79 -11.73
C ALA A 47 -12.74 14.94 -12.09
N PRO A 48 -12.76 16.10 -11.39
CA PRO A 48 -13.61 17.22 -11.77
C PRO A 48 -13.29 17.78 -13.16
N SER A 49 -12.00 17.94 -13.47
CA SER A 49 -11.53 18.42 -14.79
C SER A 49 -11.85 17.43 -15.90
N LEU A 50 -11.64 16.15 -15.65
CA LEU A 50 -11.97 15.06 -16.59
C LEU A 50 -13.48 14.99 -16.84
N ALA A 51 -14.29 15.09 -15.77
CA ALA A 51 -15.75 15.07 -15.88
C ALA A 51 -16.27 16.24 -16.71
N HIS A 52 -15.73 17.45 -16.48
CA HIS A 52 -16.11 18.65 -17.22
C HIS A 52 -15.73 18.54 -18.69
N ASP A 53 -14.47 18.17 -19.02
CA ASP A 53 -13.96 18.11 -20.39
C ASP A 53 -14.64 17.03 -21.26
N MET A 54 -14.94 15.88 -20.68
CA MET A 54 -15.57 14.75 -21.38
C MET A 54 -17.06 14.60 -21.11
N HIS A 55 -17.70 15.53 -20.41
CA HIS A 55 -19.11 15.52 -20.02
C HIS A 55 -19.53 14.21 -19.33
N LEU A 56 -18.73 13.75 -18.36
CA LEU A 56 -18.94 12.48 -17.70
C LEU A 56 -19.88 12.59 -16.49
N ALA A 57 -20.89 11.72 -16.45
CA ALA A 57 -21.69 11.50 -15.26
C ALA A 57 -20.87 10.79 -14.16
N PRO A 58 -21.23 10.95 -12.86
CA PRO A 58 -20.55 10.27 -11.74
C PRO A 58 -20.44 8.74 -11.91
N ALA A 59 -21.46 8.10 -12.51
CA ALA A 59 -21.45 6.67 -12.78
C ALA A 59 -20.36 6.26 -13.81
N ALA A 60 -20.00 7.12 -14.77
CA ALA A 60 -18.90 6.86 -15.69
C ALA A 60 -17.55 6.98 -15.01
N LEU A 61 -17.37 8.01 -14.16
CA LEU A 61 -16.15 8.17 -13.33
C LEU A 61 -15.94 6.99 -12.40
N SER A 62 -17.00 6.52 -11.73
CA SER A 62 -16.94 5.33 -10.87
C SER A 62 -16.39 4.11 -11.59
N ARG A 63 -16.85 3.88 -12.85
CA ARG A 63 -16.35 2.76 -13.68
C ARG A 63 -14.87 2.91 -13.99
N ILE A 64 -14.41 4.14 -14.32
CA ILE A 64 -12.99 4.42 -14.59
C ILE A 64 -12.14 4.19 -13.34
N PHE A 65 -12.60 4.56 -12.16
CA PHE A 65 -11.89 4.31 -10.89
C PHE A 65 -11.85 2.81 -10.58
N ALA A 66 -13.01 2.15 -10.59
CA ALA A 66 -13.14 0.75 -10.24
C ALA A 66 -12.33 -0.17 -11.16
N ILE A 67 -12.31 0.09 -12.47
CA ILE A 67 -11.59 -0.75 -13.43
C ILE A 67 -10.08 -0.73 -13.21
N SER A 68 -9.51 0.41 -12.79
CA SER A 68 -8.11 0.50 -12.43
C SER A 68 -7.78 -0.39 -11.24
N LEU A 69 -8.68 -0.43 -10.24
CA LEU A 69 -8.52 -1.23 -9.02
C LEU A 69 -8.77 -2.71 -9.25
N ILE A 70 -9.67 -3.06 -10.17
CA ILE A 70 -9.84 -4.43 -10.67
C ILE A 70 -8.56 -4.90 -11.37
N GLY A 71 -8.00 -4.06 -12.26
CA GLY A 71 -6.71 -4.33 -12.89
C GLY A 71 -5.60 -4.55 -11.85
N LEU A 72 -5.52 -3.68 -10.83
CA LEU A 72 -4.55 -3.79 -9.74
C LEU A 72 -4.72 -5.10 -8.95
N MET A 73 -5.96 -5.50 -8.66
CA MET A 73 -6.23 -6.77 -7.96
C MET A 73 -5.77 -7.97 -8.80
N LEU A 74 -6.12 -8.01 -10.08
CA LEU A 74 -5.70 -9.08 -11.00
C LEU A 74 -4.18 -9.08 -11.20
N GLY A 75 -3.57 -7.91 -11.34
CA GLY A 75 -2.12 -7.77 -11.42
C GLY A 75 -1.40 -8.31 -10.19
N ALA A 76 -1.89 -8.00 -8.99
CA ALA A 76 -1.30 -8.52 -7.75
C ALA A 76 -1.38 -10.06 -7.66
N LEU A 77 -2.49 -10.65 -8.11
CA LEU A 77 -2.68 -12.11 -8.12
C LEU A 77 -1.83 -12.82 -9.17
N THR A 78 -1.55 -12.17 -10.30
CA THR A 78 -0.81 -12.78 -11.42
C THR A 78 0.68 -12.55 -11.34
N PHE A 79 1.12 -11.31 -11.06
CA PHE A 79 2.55 -10.97 -11.08
C PHE A 79 3.31 -11.43 -9.84
N GLY A 80 2.64 -11.80 -8.73
CA GLY A 80 3.28 -12.46 -7.60
C GLY A 80 3.89 -13.82 -7.99
N PRO A 81 3.08 -14.80 -8.44
CA PRO A 81 3.58 -16.09 -8.93
C PRO A 81 4.55 -16.00 -10.11
N ILE A 82 4.32 -15.03 -11.02
CA ILE A 82 5.24 -14.76 -12.13
C ILE A 82 6.62 -14.33 -11.61
N ALA A 83 6.66 -13.49 -10.57
CA ALA A 83 7.92 -13.04 -9.98
C ALA A 83 8.70 -14.15 -9.27
N ASP A 84 8.00 -15.09 -8.65
CA ASP A 84 8.64 -16.27 -8.04
C ASP A 84 9.33 -17.15 -9.11
N ARG A 85 8.78 -17.20 -10.35
CA ARG A 85 9.34 -18.00 -11.46
C ARG A 85 10.40 -17.26 -12.29
N PHE A 86 10.21 -15.97 -12.56
CA PHE A 86 11.04 -15.20 -13.49
C PHE A 86 11.97 -14.19 -12.82
N GLY A 87 11.86 -14.02 -11.50
CA GLY A 87 12.63 -13.07 -10.72
C GLY A 87 11.86 -11.80 -10.38
N ARG A 88 12.08 -11.28 -9.17
CA ARG A 88 11.32 -10.12 -8.64
C ARG A 88 11.73 -8.81 -9.29
N ARG A 89 13.04 -8.60 -9.52
CA ARG A 89 13.55 -7.41 -10.23
C ARG A 89 12.92 -7.26 -11.60
N ARG A 90 12.91 -8.34 -12.40
CA ARG A 90 12.35 -8.31 -13.76
C ARG A 90 10.87 -7.92 -13.73
N VAL A 91 10.09 -8.49 -12.81
CA VAL A 91 8.66 -8.19 -12.69
C VAL A 91 8.43 -6.76 -12.23
N ILE A 92 9.18 -6.24 -11.24
CA ILE A 92 9.08 -4.84 -10.81
C ILE A 92 9.33 -3.89 -11.99
N VAL A 93 10.41 -4.14 -12.77
CA VAL A 93 10.76 -3.33 -13.94
C VAL A 93 9.67 -3.37 -15.01
N ILE A 94 9.18 -4.56 -15.37
CA ILE A 94 8.13 -4.75 -16.38
C ILE A 94 6.82 -4.09 -15.92
N CYS A 95 6.42 -4.30 -14.68
CA CYS A 95 5.21 -3.70 -14.12
C CYS A 95 5.29 -2.17 -14.07
N THR A 96 6.46 -1.61 -13.72
CA THR A 96 6.71 -0.16 -13.73
C THR A 96 6.65 0.39 -15.16
N LEU A 97 7.20 -0.32 -16.14
CA LEU A 97 7.09 0.03 -17.56
C LEU A 97 5.63 0.01 -18.03
N LEU A 98 4.90 -1.07 -17.72
CA LEU A 98 3.50 -1.23 -18.13
C LEU A 98 2.62 -0.11 -17.58
N PHE A 99 2.66 0.13 -16.26
CA PHE A 99 1.80 1.18 -15.71
C PHE A 99 2.24 2.59 -16.17
N GLY A 100 3.52 2.84 -16.33
CA GLY A 100 4.02 4.11 -16.88
C GLY A 100 3.52 4.34 -18.32
N LEU A 101 3.67 3.34 -19.19
CA LEU A 101 3.26 3.41 -20.59
C LEU A 101 1.75 3.61 -20.73
N PHE A 102 0.93 2.80 -20.06
CA PHE A 102 -0.52 2.89 -20.15
C PHE A 102 -1.08 4.13 -19.44
N THR A 103 -0.42 4.62 -18.40
CA THR A 103 -0.77 5.91 -17.79
C THR A 103 -0.47 7.06 -18.75
N LEU A 104 0.69 7.06 -19.40
CA LEU A 104 1.02 8.05 -20.41
C LEU A 104 0.04 7.97 -21.61
N ALA A 105 -0.26 6.78 -22.11
CA ALA A 105 -1.23 6.57 -23.19
C ALA A 105 -2.63 7.09 -22.83
N THR A 106 -3.01 7.06 -21.54
CA THR A 106 -4.30 7.58 -21.08
C THR A 106 -4.45 9.08 -21.31
N ALA A 107 -3.35 9.86 -21.37
CA ALA A 107 -3.39 11.28 -21.71
C ALA A 107 -3.96 11.56 -23.11
N PHE A 108 -3.85 10.59 -24.01
CA PHE A 108 -4.29 10.69 -25.41
C PHE A 108 -5.64 10.01 -25.65
N ALA A 109 -6.32 9.55 -24.61
CA ALA A 109 -7.64 8.94 -24.72
C ALA A 109 -8.70 9.98 -25.08
N ASN A 110 -9.55 9.64 -26.09
CA ASN A 110 -10.62 10.52 -26.59
C ASN A 110 -12.02 9.95 -26.36
N SER A 111 -12.13 8.80 -25.67
CA SER A 111 -13.41 8.16 -25.36
C SER A 111 -13.37 7.51 -23.98
N VAL A 112 -14.55 7.33 -23.37
CA VAL A 112 -14.69 6.63 -22.08
C VAL A 112 -14.17 5.19 -22.17
N ASN A 113 -14.43 4.51 -23.29
CA ASN A 113 -14.00 3.12 -23.47
C ASN A 113 -12.47 3.03 -23.57
N SER A 114 -11.80 3.96 -24.24
CA SER A 114 -10.34 4.00 -24.26
C SER A 114 -9.75 4.30 -22.88
N LEU A 115 -10.36 5.22 -22.12
CA LEU A 115 -9.98 5.47 -20.72
C LEU A 115 -10.09 4.21 -19.88
N ILE A 116 -11.22 3.50 -19.95
CA ILE A 116 -11.46 2.26 -19.21
C ILE A 116 -10.41 1.20 -19.57
N ALA A 117 -10.16 0.97 -20.85
CA ALA A 117 -9.19 -0.04 -21.30
C ALA A 117 -7.76 0.30 -20.85
N LEU A 118 -7.31 1.55 -21.05
CA LEU A 118 -5.96 1.98 -20.67
C LEU A 118 -5.77 1.99 -19.15
N ARG A 119 -6.80 2.39 -18.39
CA ARG A 119 -6.76 2.35 -16.91
C ARG A 119 -6.75 0.93 -16.36
N PHE A 120 -7.43 -0.01 -17.00
CA PHE A 120 -7.34 -1.43 -16.66
C PHE A 120 -5.91 -1.97 -16.86
N LEU A 121 -5.31 -1.69 -18.03
CA LEU A 121 -3.95 -2.12 -18.33
C LEU A 121 -2.90 -1.48 -17.42
N ALA A 122 -3.05 -0.18 -17.12
CA ALA A 122 -2.23 0.48 -16.11
C ALA A 122 -2.41 -0.18 -14.73
N GLY A 123 -3.65 -0.50 -14.36
CA GLY A 123 -3.99 -1.22 -13.14
C GLY A 123 -3.26 -2.55 -12.99
N LEU A 124 -3.20 -3.36 -14.07
CA LEU A 124 -2.43 -4.61 -14.06
C LEU A 124 -0.96 -4.36 -13.67
N GLY A 125 -0.34 -3.31 -14.21
CA GLY A 125 1.02 -2.92 -13.84
C GLY A 125 1.15 -2.52 -12.37
N PHE A 126 0.24 -1.67 -11.86
CA PHE A 126 0.22 -1.29 -10.43
C PHE A 126 0.18 -2.50 -9.50
N GLY A 127 -0.63 -3.51 -9.84
CA GLY A 127 -0.80 -4.70 -9.00
C GLY A 127 0.49 -5.49 -8.80
N GLY A 128 1.40 -5.49 -9.78
CA GLY A 128 2.64 -6.24 -9.68
C GLY A 128 3.75 -5.54 -8.90
N VAL A 129 3.73 -4.22 -8.75
CA VAL A 129 4.82 -3.46 -8.11
C VAL A 129 4.86 -3.71 -6.61
N MET A 130 3.76 -3.42 -5.89
CA MET A 130 3.72 -3.43 -4.42
C MET A 130 4.13 -4.77 -3.79
N PRO A 131 3.52 -5.93 -4.14
CA PRO A 131 3.87 -7.18 -3.49
C PRO A 131 5.35 -7.57 -3.73
N ASN A 132 5.88 -7.26 -4.91
CA ASN A 132 7.26 -7.59 -5.25
C ASN A 132 8.29 -6.67 -4.61
N THR A 133 8.00 -5.38 -4.44
CA THR A 133 8.87 -4.44 -3.70
C THR A 133 8.88 -4.75 -2.21
N ILE A 134 7.75 -5.11 -1.61
CA ILE A 134 7.67 -5.59 -0.21
C ILE A 134 8.54 -6.83 -0.04
N ALA A 135 8.35 -7.81 -0.91
CA ALA A 135 9.06 -9.07 -0.82
C ALA A 135 10.58 -8.91 -1.04
N LEU A 136 11.00 -8.11 -2.03
CA LEU A 136 12.42 -7.85 -2.28
C LEU A 136 13.06 -7.09 -1.12
N THR A 137 12.37 -6.08 -0.56
CA THR A 137 12.85 -5.37 0.64
C THR A 137 12.98 -6.32 1.83
N ALA A 138 12.01 -7.21 2.04
CA ALA A 138 12.04 -8.19 3.12
C ALA A 138 13.21 -9.16 3.01
N GLU A 139 13.53 -9.64 1.79
CA GLU A 139 14.62 -10.59 1.55
C GLU A 139 16.01 -10.04 1.90
N TYR A 140 16.24 -8.76 1.65
CA TYR A 140 17.51 -8.10 1.95
C TYR A 140 17.57 -7.47 3.35
N SER A 141 16.46 -7.53 4.12
CA SER A 141 16.39 -6.90 5.44
C SER A 141 16.68 -7.90 6.56
N PRO A 142 17.59 -7.60 7.51
CA PRO A 142 17.77 -8.39 8.71
C PRO A 142 16.46 -8.49 9.51
N GLN A 143 16.18 -9.66 10.08
CA GLN A 143 14.91 -9.95 10.75
C GLN A 143 14.54 -8.89 11.80
N ARG A 144 15.54 -8.44 12.60
CA ARG A 144 15.36 -7.40 13.64
C ARG A 144 14.94 -6.02 13.11
N ARG A 145 15.18 -5.69 11.82
CA ARG A 145 14.87 -4.41 11.18
C ARG A 145 13.90 -4.53 10.00
N ARG A 146 13.51 -5.75 9.64
CA ARG A 146 12.67 -6.06 8.47
C ARG A 146 11.35 -5.29 8.48
N GLY A 147 10.66 -5.29 9.61
CA GLY A 147 9.40 -4.54 9.75
C GLY A 147 9.58 -3.04 9.53
N THR A 148 10.61 -2.45 10.13
CA THR A 148 10.93 -1.02 9.96
C THR A 148 11.24 -0.68 8.51
N MET A 149 12.09 -1.49 7.83
CA MET A 149 12.48 -1.23 6.44
C MET A 149 11.29 -1.34 5.48
N ILE A 150 10.42 -2.36 5.67
CA ILE A 150 9.19 -2.50 4.87
C ILE A 150 8.25 -1.31 5.13
N THR A 151 8.08 -0.86 6.37
CA THR A 151 7.22 0.29 6.70
C THR A 151 7.73 1.57 6.05
N ILE A 152 9.04 1.86 6.14
CA ILE A 152 9.65 3.03 5.49
C ILE A 152 9.45 2.95 3.96
N MET A 153 9.71 1.80 3.36
CA MET A 153 9.48 1.58 1.93
C MET A 153 8.02 1.83 1.56
N PHE A 154 7.08 1.30 2.36
CA PHE A 154 5.64 1.44 2.11
C PHE A 154 5.14 2.88 2.24
N CYS A 155 5.79 3.74 3.07
CA CYS A 155 5.49 5.17 3.15
C CYS A 155 5.68 5.89 1.80
N GLY A 156 6.42 5.32 0.86
CA GLY A 156 6.49 5.81 -0.51
C GLY A 156 5.12 6.02 -1.14
N PHE A 157 4.21 5.05 -1.01
CA PHE A 157 2.87 5.12 -1.63
C PHE A 157 2.06 6.36 -1.20
N PRO A 158 1.79 6.63 0.09
CA PRO A 158 1.05 7.82 0.49
C PRO A 158 1.83 9.12 0.25
N ILE A 159 3.16 9.09 0.26
CA ILE A 159 3.99 10.24 -0.15
C ILE A 159 3.73 10.56 -1.63
N GLY A 160 3.74 9.58 -2.52
CA GLY A 160 3.42 9.75 -3.94
C GLY A 160 2.01 10.30 -4.14
N ALA A 161 1.03 9.75 -3.41
CA ALA A 161 -0.35 10.21 -3.41
C ALA A 161 -0.49 11.68 -2.94
N THR A 162 0.34 12.13 -2.01
CA THR A 162 0.39 13.53 -1.55
C THR A 162 1.04 14.43 -2.61
N ILE A 163 2.18 14.01 -3.16
CA ILE A 163 2.95 14.79 -4.15
C ILE A 163 2.12 15.05 -5.41
N VAL A 164 1.37 14.05 -5.91
CA VAL A 164 0.55 14.24 -7.10
C VAL A 164 -0.54 15.29 -6.91
N GLY A 165 -1.12 15.39 -5.71
CA GLY A 165 -2.09 16.42 -5.40
C GLY A 165 -1.49 17.82 -5.55
N PHE A 166 -0.32 18.07 -4.91
CA PHE A 166 0.37 19.35 -5.05
C PHE A 166 0.88 19.63 -6.45
N ALA A 167 1.35 18.61 -7.18
CA ALA A 167 1.78 18.75 -8.57
C ALA A 167 0.60 19.05 -9.52
N ALA A 168 -0.59 18.53 -9.24
CA ALA A 168 -1.77 18.77 -10.06
C ALA A 168 -2.27 20.23 -9.98
N VAL A 169 -2.06 20.94 -8.85
CA VAL A 169 -2.53 22.31 -8.67
C VAL A 169 -2.05 23.28 -9.76
N PRO A 170 -0.76 23.39 -10.09
CA PRO A 170 -0.28 24.25 -11.17
C PRO A 170 -0.52 23.66 -12.58
N ILE A 171 -0.67 22.36 -12.72
CA ILE A 171 -0.80 21.70 -14.04
C ILE A 171 -2.24 21.77 -14.56
N LEU A 172 -3.24 21.55 -13.69
CA LEU A 172 -4.65 21.48 -14.09
C LEU A 172 -5.16 22.75 -14.79
N PRO A 173 -4.86 23.98 -14.31
CA PRO A 173 -5.33 25.18 -14.97
C PRO A 173 -4.74 25.42 -16.36
N VAL A 174 -3.50 24.95 -16.62
CA VAL A 174 -2.74 25.22 -17.84
C VAL A 174 -2.84 24.09 -18.86
N TYR A 175 -2.67 22.85 -18.38
CA TYR A 175 -2.58 21.67 -19.26
C TYR A 175 -3.76 20.70 -19.10
N GLY A 176 -4.72 21.03 -18.21
CA GLY A 176 -5.86 20.18 -17.90
C GLY A 176 -5.45 18.82 -17.33
N TRP A 177 -6.39 17.88 -17.31
CA TRP A 177 -6.18 16.53 -16.79
C TRP A 177 -5.14 15.73 -17.59
N ARG A 178 -4.98 16.02 -18.91
CA ARG A 178 -3.99 15.36 -19.78
C ARG A 178 -2.57 15.64 -19.31
N GLY A 179 -2.27 16.87 -18.87
CA GLY A 179 -0.94 17.22 -18.34
C GLY A 179 -0.56 16.42 -17.11
N VAL A 180 -1.50 16.14 -16.21
CA VAL A 180 -1.25 15.31 -15.04
C VAL A 180 -0.98 13.85 -15.42
N PHE A 181 -1.72 13.30 -16.41
CA PHE A 181 -1.43 11.96 -16.94
C PHE A 181 -0.06 11.85 -17.61
N ILE A 182 0.35 12.88 -18.37
CA ILE A 182 1.70 12.92 -18.97
C ILE A 182 2.77 12.86 -17.87
N LEU A 183 2.67 13.71 -16.85
CA LEU A 183 3.61 13.70 -15.73
C LEU A 183 3.63 12.33 -15.04
N ALA A 184 2.45 11.79 -14.72
CA ALA A 184 2.30 10.51 -14.00
C ALA A 184 2.75 9.29 -14.82
N GLY A 185 2.77 9.38 -16.14
CA GLY A 185 3.29 8.33 -17.01
C GLY A 185 4.79 8.46 -17.29
N VAL A 186 5.30 9.68 -17.48
CA VAL A 186 6.72 9.92 -17.79
C VAL A 186 7.60 9.59 -16.59
N MET A 187 7.22 9.96 -15.38
CA MET A 187 8.04 9.74 -14.18
C MET A 187 8.37 8.25 -13.95
N PRO A 188 7.42 7.30 -14.00
CA PRO A 188 7.75 5.88 -13.91
C PRO A 188 8.63 5.39 -15.04
N LEU A 189 8.41 5.87 -16.28
CA LEU A 189 9.23 5.49 -17.43
C LEU A 189 10.70 5.95 -17.26
N LEU A 190 10.94 7.11 -16.64
CA LEU A 190 12.28 7.56 -16.27
C LEU A 190 12.90 6.71 -15.14
N LEU A 191 12.09 6.14 -14.26
CA LEU A 191 12.57 5.26 -13.20
C LEU A 191 12.94 3.86 -13.72
N VAL A 192 12.32 3.37 -14.80
CA VAL A 192 12.55 2.03 -15.37
C VAL A 192 14.05 1.74 -15.60
N PRO A 193 14.85 2.57 -16.32
CA PRO A 193 16.27 2.29 -16.48
C PRO A 193 17.04 2.29 -15.16
N VAL A 194 16.66 3.13 -14.21
CA VAL A 194 17.29 3.17 -12.87
C VAL A 194 17.06 1.86 -12.13
N LEU A 195 15.81 1.36 -12.12
CA LEU A 195 15.48 0.06 -11.53
C LEU A 195 16.17 -1.09 -12.27
N ALA A 196 16.19 -1.05 -13.59
CA ALA A 196 16.83 -2.09 -14.40
C ALA A 196 18.34 -2.19 -14.18
N LEU A 197 19.02 -1.10 -13.86
CA LEU A 197 20.47 -1.07 -13.67
C LEU A 197 20.89 -1.27 -12.20
N LEU A 198 20.13 -0.70 -11.26
CA LEU A 198 20.55 -0.59 -9.86
C LEU A 198 19.84 -1.56 -8.91
N LEU A 199 18.65 -2.07 -9.25
CA LEU A 199 17.93 -3.01 -8.40
C LEU A 199 18.54 -4.41 -8.56
N PRO A 200 18.94 -5.11 -7.50
CA PRO A 200 19.42 -6.48 -7.59
C PRO A 200 18.26 -7.47 -7.79
N GLU A 201 18.58 -8.66 -8.27
CA GLU A 201 17.60 -9.74 -8.32
C GLU A 201 17.38 -10.33 -6.91
N SER A 202 16.26 -11.02 -6.72
CA SER A 202 15.96 -11.75 -5.50
C SER A 202 17.00 -12.85 -5.22
N ILE A 203 17.68 -12.79 -4.08
CA ILE A 203 18.63 -13.84 -3.67
C ILE A 203 17.92 -15.17 -3.54
N ARG A 204 16.69 -15.17 -3.01
CA ARG A 204 15.87 -16.38 -2.90
C ARG A 204 15.62 -17.01 -4.27
N HIS A 205 15.25 -16.20 -5.26
CA HIS A 205 15.01 -16.67 -6.63
C HIS A 205 16.27 -17.31 -7.22
N LEU A 206 17.44 -16.68 -7.06
CA LEU A 206 18.72 -17.21 -7.56
C LEU A 206 19.09 -18.55 -6.91
N VAL A 207 18.94 -18.67 -5.61
CA VAL A 207 19.24 -19.91 -4.86
C VAL A 207 18.30 -21.05 -5.26
N ILE A 208 16.99 -20.80 -5.35
CA ILE A 208 15.99 -21.85 -5.66
C ILE A 208 16.18 -22.39 -7.09
N HIS A 209 16.56 -21.54 -8.04
CA HIS A 209 16.75 -21.96 -9.44
C HIS A 209 18.15 -22.48 -9.75
N GLY A 210 19.06 -22.50 -8.78
CA GLY A 210 20.31 -23.25 -8.79
C GLY A 210 21.35 -22.94 -9.88
N LYS A 211 21.16 -21.84 -10.63
CA LYS A 211 21.98 -21.56 -11.83
C LYS A 211 23.12 -20.55 -11.60
N GLU A 212 23.19 -19.87 -10.45
CA GLU A 212 24.02 -18.68 -10.33
C GLU A 212 24.61 -18.50 -8.91
N ASN A 213 25.29 -19.56 -8.38
CA ASN A 213 25.99 -19.46 -7.08
C ASN A 213 27.00 -18.30 -7.04
N GLU A 214 27.58 -17.90 -8.19
CA GLU A 214 28.49 -16.75 -8.29
C GLU A 214 27.75 -15.44 -8.07
N GLN A 215 26.57 -15.23 -8.64
CA GLN A 215 25.78 -14.03 -8.41
C GLN A 215 25.28 -13.94 -6.96
N VAL A 216 24.93 -15.08 -6.35
CA VAL A 216 24.56 -15.13 -4.92
C VAL A 216 25.75 -14.67 -4.06
N ARG A 217 26.95 -15.17 -4.39
CA ARG A 217 28.19 -14.78 -3.69
C ARG A 217 28.48 -13.29 -3.83
N GLU A 218 28.40 -12.74 -5.04
CA GLU A 218 28.58 -11.31 -5.30
C GLU A 218 27.57 -10.44 -4.54
N LEU A 219 26.29 -10.88 -4.49
CA LEU A 219 25.27 -10.14 -3.76
C LEU A 219 25.50 -10.18 -2.26
N LEU A 220 25.93 -11.29 -1.70
CA LEU A 220 26.26 -11.43 -0.28
C LEU A 220 27.51 -10.60 0.06
N ALA A 221 28.51 -10.55 -0.82
CA ALA A 221 29.69 -9.67 -0.65
C ALA A 221 29.30 -8.19 -0.68
N ARG A 222 28.28 -7.78 -1.43
CA ARG A 222 27.72 -6.42 -1.38
C ARG A 222 26.94 -6.12 -0.09
N VAL A 223 26.36 -7.14 0.53
CA VAL A 223 25.69 -7.01 1.85
C VAL A 223 26.74 -6.82 2.93
N ASN A 224 27.80 -7.62 2.91
CA ASN A 224 28.96 -7.49 3.79
C ASN A 224 30.23 -7.95 3.06
N PRO A 225 31.19 -7.04 2.76
CA PRO A 225 32.45 -7.34 2.09
C PRO A 225 33.36 -8.34 2.83
N ASP A 226 33.17 -8.47 4.17
CA ASP A 226 33.98 -9.40 4.98
C ASP A 226 33.57 -10.87 4.80
N LEU A 227 32.44 -11.11 4.10
CA LEU A 227 31.95 -12.48 3.83
C LEU A 227 32.68 -13.10 2.65
N VAL A 228 33.56 -14.03 2.95
CA VAL A 228 34.27 -14.83 1.94
C VAL A 228 33.74 -16.25 1.96
N PHE A 229 33.27 -16.72 0.82
CA PHE A 229 32.74 -18.09 0.68
C PHE A 229 33.64 -18.90 -0.27
N PRO A 230 34.00 -20.14 0.08
CA PRO A 230 34.69 -21.06 -0.82
C PRO A 230 33.91 -21.27 -2.13
N SER A 231 34.64 -21.64 -3.19
CA SER A 231 34.05 -21.86 -4.52
C SER A 231 33.03 -23.02 -4.57
N ASP A 232 33.13 -23.96 -3.65
CA ASP A 232 32.28 -25.15 -3.50
C ASP A 232 31.10 -24.93 -2.51
N THR A 233 30.88 -23.68 -2.04
CA THR A 233 29.77 -23.35 -1.13
C THR A 233 28.43 -23.57 -1.83
N ASN A 234 27.55 -24.35 -1.20
CA ASN A 234 26.17 -24.56 -1.63
C ASN A 234 25.23 -23.64 -0.82
N PHE A 235 24.59 -22.72 -1.52
CA PHE A 235 23.63 -21.80 -0.89
C PHE A 235 22.24 -22.42 -0.87
N VAL A 236 21.56 -22.34 0.29
CA VAL A 236 20.20 -22.86 0.49
C VAL A 236 19.31 -21.83 1.17
N VAL A 237 18.01 -21.98 0.94
CA VAL A 237 16.96 -21.21 1.64
C VAL A 237 16.06 -22.21 2.36
N HIS A 238 16.21 -22.32 3.67
CA HIS A 238 15.33 -23.13 4.51
C HIS A 238 14.20 -22.24 5.02
N GLU A 239 12.98 -22.59 4.63
CA GLU A 239 11.76 -21.94 5.14
C GLU A 239 10.83 -22.99 5.76
N GLU A 240 10.33 -22.68 6.94
CA GLU A 240 9.26 -23.46 7.57
C GLU A 240 7.96 -23.26 6.79
N ARG A 241 7.41 -24.33 6.23
CA ARG A 241 6.12 -24.33 5.54
C ARG A 241 5.05 -24.92 6.45
N ALA A 242 3.92 -24.20 6.59
CA ALA A 242 2.76 -24.75 7.26
C ALA A 242 2.17 -25.92 6.43
N PRO A 243 1.92 -27.09 7.02
CA PRO A 243 1.27 -28.20 6.32
C PRO A 243 -0.21 -27.89 6.02
N GLY A 244 -0.70 -28.28 4.84
CA GLY A 244 -2.10 -28.09 4.42
C GLY A 244 -2.41 -26.71 3.85
N LEU A 245 -3.69 -26.31 3.86
CA LEU A 245 -4.14 -25.00 3.39
C LEU A 245 -3.86 -23.92 4.45
N PRO A 246 -2.92 -23.01 4.23
CA PRO A 246 -2.50 -22.03 5.26
C PRO A 246 -3.63 -21.12 5.75
N VAL A 247 -4.64 -20.86 4.90
CA VAL A 247 -5.79 -20.02 5.26
C VAL A 247 -6.63 -20.61 6.38
N LEU A 248 -6.78 -21.93 6.46
CA LEU A 248 -7.55 -22.57 7.52
C LEU A 248 -6.93 -22.39 8.90
N HIS A 249 -5.60 -22.23 8.94
CA HIS A 249 -4.88 -21.98 10.19
C HIS A 249 -5.16 -20.58 10.78
N LEU A 250 -5.66 -19.63 9.97
CA LEU A 250 -6.07 -18.31 10.44
C LEU A 250 -7.28 -18.39 11.38
N PHE A 251 -8.13 -19.42 11.25
CA PHE A 251 -9.35 -19.60 12.02
C PHE A 251 -9.20 -20.60 13.18
N ARG A 252 -8.04 -21.26 13.30
CA ARG A 252 -7.77 -22.23 14.37
C ARG A 252 -7.25 -21.55 15.64
N GLN A 253 -7.26 -22.30 16.75
CA GLN A 253 -6.70 -21.89 18.07
C GLN A 253 -7.34 -20.60 18.61
N GLY A 254 -8.65 -20.41 18.42
CA GLY A 254 -9.36 -19.24 18.96
C GLY A 254 -9.17 -17.93 18.16
N ARG A 255 -8.43 -17.95 17.04
CA ARG A 255 -8.14 -16.74 16.24
C ARG A 255 -9.27 -16.32 15.29
N ALA A 256 -10.33 -17.13 15.13
CA ALA A 256 -11.39 -16.88 14.15
C ALA A 256 -12.01 -15.48 14.28
N LEU A 257 -12.39 -15.08 15.51
CA LEU A 257 -12.97 -13.75 15.76
C LEU A 257 -11.99 -12.64 15.42
N ALA A 258 -10.73 -12.74 15.86
CA ALA A 258 -9.70 -11.74 15.57
C ALA A 258 -9.41 -11.63 14.04
N THR A 259 -9.42 -12.76 13.33
CA THR A 259 -9.27 -12.80 11.86
C THR A 259 -10.43 -12.10 11.16
N ILE A 260 -11.67 -12.34 11.58
CA ILE A 260 -12.84 -11.67 10.99
C ILE A 260 -12.79 -10.16 11.28
N LEU A 261 -12.50 -9.76 12.51
CA LEU A 261 -12.46 -8.36 12.91
C LEU A 261 -11.36 -7.58 12.16
N ILE A 262 -10.18 -8.18 11.99
CA ILE A 262 -9.12 -7.52 11.22
C ILE A 262 -9.45 -7.45 9.72
N TRP A 263 -10.15 -8.46 9.16
CA TRP A 263 -10.66 -8.41 7.78
C TRP A 263 -11.70 -7.30 7.58
N ILE A 264 -12.61 -7.10 8.55
CA ILE A 264 -13.55 -5.97 8.54
C ILE A 264 -12.75 -4.64 8.56
N ALA A 265 -11.74 -4.51 9.43
CA ALA A 265 -10.92 -3.31 9.50
C ALA A 265 -10.19 -3.03 8.18
N PHE A 266 -9.60 -4.05 7.52
CA PHE A 266 -8.98 -3.90 6.21
C PHE A 266 -9.99 -3.47 5.14
N PHE A 267 -11.17 -4.10 5.12
CA PHE A 267 -12.21 -3.82 4.14
C PHE A 267 -12.68 -2.36 4.24
N VAL A 268 -13.12 -1.93 5.44
CA VAL A 268 -13.66 -0.57 5.63
C VAL A 268 -12.59 0.49 5.46
N SER A 269 -11.37 0.22 5.90
CA SER A 269 -10.27 1.17 5.75
C SER A 269 -9.93 1.45 4.28
N LEU A 270 -9.76 0.40 3.47
CA LEU A 270 -9.46 0.57 2.06
C LEU A 270 -10.69 1.10 1.29
N LEU A 271 -11.92 0.77 1.71
CA LEU A 271 -13.13 1.39 1.19
C LEU A 271 -13.08 2.91 1.39
N ASP A 272 -12.81 3.37 2.62
CA ASP A 272 -12.79 4.79 2.95
C ASP A 272 -11.63 5.54 2.26
N ILE A 273 -10.42 4.95 2.25
CA ILE A 273 -9.27 5.55 1.55
C ILE A 273 -9.62 5.82 0.09
N TYR A 274 -10.16 4.83 -0.63
CA TYR A 274 -10.43 4.96 -2.05
C TYR A 274 -11.72 5.73 -2.34
N LEU A 275 -12.73 5.66 -1.46
CA LEU A 275 -13.91 6.52 -1.53
C LEU A 275 -13.51 8.00 -1.42
N LEU A 276 -12.80 8.37 -0.36
CA LEU A 276 -12.42 9.76 -0.09
C LEU A 276 -11.40 10.26 -1.12
N SER A 277 -10.34 9.50 -1.41
CA SER A 277 -9.33 9.92 -2.39
C SER A 277 -9.89 10.11 -3.80
N SER A 278 -10.89 9.30 -4.20
CA SER A 278 -11.50 9.40 -5.53
C SER A 278 -12.48 10.58 -5.65
N TRP A 279 -13.25 10.84 -4.60
CA TRP A 279 -14.39 11.73 -4.69
C TRP A 279 -14.25 13.06 -3.94
N LEU A 280 -13.31 13.18 -3.00
CA LEU A 280 -13.12 14.39 -2.21
C LEU A 280 -12.96 15.65 -3.09
N PRO A 281 -12.11 15.64 -4.17
CA PRO A 281 -12.00 16.82 -5.05
C PRO A 281 -13.31 17.16 -5.75
N THR A 282 -14.03 16.15 -6.27
CA THR A 282 -15.31 16.35 -6.97
C THR A 282 -16.39 16.86 -6.02
N VAL A 283 -16.49 16.28 -4.83
CA VAL A 283 -17.49 16.62 -3.82
C VAL A 283 -17.32 18.05 -3.33
N PHE A 284 -16.09 18.49 -3.02
CA PHE A 284 -15.83 19.86 -2.63
C PHE A 284 -16.01 20.85 -3.78
N HIS A 285 -15.61 20.49 -4.98
CA HIS A 285 -15.81 21.34 -6.16
C HIS A 285 -17.30 21.56 -6.44
N ASN A 286 -18.12 20.52 -6.37
CA ASN A 286 -19.58 20.63 -6.51
C ASN A 286 -20.24 21.42 -5.37
N ALA A 287 -19.61 21.49 -4.20
CA ALA A 287 -20.04 22.31 -3.07
C ALA A 287 -19.60 23.79 -3.17
N GLY A 288 -19.00 24.21 -4.30
CA GLY A 288 -18.59 25.59 -4.56
C GLY A 288 -17.16 25.94 -4.12
N VAL A 289 -16.38 24.95 -3.65
CA VAL A 289 -14.94 25.15 -3.39
C VAL A 289 -14.18 25.18 -4.73
N THR A 290 -13.21 26.08 -4.86
CA THR A 290 -12.40 26.13 -6.09
C THR A 290 -11.69 24.80 -6.35
N LEU A 291 -11.47 24.44 -7.63
CA LEU A 291 -10.82 23.20 -8.01
C LEU A 291 -9.45 23.03 -7.32
N SER A 292 -8.64 24.10 -7.33
CA SER A 292 -7.31 24.07 -6.70
C SER A 292 -7.38 23.78 -5.20
N LEU A 293 -8.31 24.40 -4.46
CA LEU A 293 -8.48 24.14 -3.03
C LEU A 293 -9.02 22.73 -2.75
N SER A 294 -9.92 22.22 -3.60
CA SER A 294 -10.45 20.87 -3.49
C SER A 294 -9.35 19.81 -3.69
N VAL A 295 -8.44 20.06 -4.62
CA VAL A 295 -7.25 19.22 -4.86
C VAL A 295 -6.29 19.30 -3.68
N VAL A 296 -6.01 20.52 -3.16
CA VAL A 296 -5.14 20.70 -1.97
C VAL A 296 -5.73 20.01 -0.75
N ALA A 297 -7.04 20.11 -0.50
CA ALA A 297 -7.68 19.39 0.63
C ALA A 297 -7.46 17.88 0.58
N THR A 298 -7.53 17.30 -0.62
CA THR A 298 -7.27 15.86 -0.79
C THR A 298 -5.78 15.54 -0.62
N ALA A 299 -4.87 16.40 -1.07
CA ALA A 299 -3.43 16.25 -0.82
C ALA A 299 -3.11 16.35 0.69
N VAL A 300 -3.76 17.27 1.40
CA VAL A 300 -3.66 17.42 2.86
C VAL A 300 -4.20 16.18 3.59
N PHE A 301 -5.30 15.59 3.10
CA PHE A 301 -5.82 14.31 3.60
C PHE A 301 -4.75 13.20 3.49
N GLN A 302 -4.13 13.04 2.35
CA GLN A 302 -3.05 12.03 2.19
C GLN A 302 -1.81 12.36 3.04
N GLY A 303 -1.43 13.64 3.10
CA GLY A 303 -0.32 14.13 3.93
C GLY A 303 -0.53 13.87 5.42
N GLY A 304 -1.75 14.06 5.93
CA GLY A 304 -2.13 13.69 7.30
C GLY A 304 -1.87 12.22 7.58
N GLY A 305 -2.21 11.34 6.62
CA GLY A 305 -1.92 9.91 6.70
C GLY A 305 -0.42 9.60 6.75
N VAL A 306 0.41 10.29 5.96
CA VAL A 306 1.88 10.15 6.01
C VAL A 306 2.40 10.49 7.40
N VAL A 307 2.03 11.66 7.93
CA VAL A 307 2.47 12.11 9.26
C VAL A 307 2.04 11.12 10.34
N ALA A 308 0.78 10.69 10.33
CA ALA A 308 0.30 9.71 11.30
C ALA A 308 1.06 8.39 11.21
N SER A 309 1.32 7.89 10.01
CA SER A 309 2.07 6.63 9.80
C SER A 309 3.49 6.70 10.36
N LEU A 310 4.16 7.84 10.25
CA LEU A 310 5.53 8.03 10.76
C LEU A 310 5.60 8.06 12.29
N ILE A 311 4.60 8.66 12.94
CA ILE A 311 4.59 8.80 14.41
C ILE A 311 3.86 7.65 15.11
N LEU A 312 3.12 6.83 14.36
CA LEU A 312 2.27 5.76 14.88
C LEU A 312 3.01 4.80 15.83
N GLY A 313 4.26 4.44 15.49
CA GLY A 313 5.08 3.54 16.31
C GLY A 313 5.26 4.05 17.74
N ILE A 314 5.51 5.36 17.92
CA ILE A 314 5.69 5.98 19.23
C ILE A 314 4.42 5.82 20.10
N PHE A 315 3.23 5.99 19.50
CA PHE A 315 1.97 5.84 20.21
C PHE A 315 1.64 4.37 20.49
N ILE A 316 1.97 3.46 19.57
CA ILE A 316 1.82 2.02 19.76
C ILE A 316 2.66 1.53 20.94
N ASP A 317 3.92 1.96 21.03
CA ASP A 317 4.83 1.58 22.11
C ASP A 317 4.35 2.10 23.47
N ARG A 318 3.74 3.30 23.51
CA ARG A 318 3.29 3.93 24.76
C ARG A 318 1.92 3.47 25.24
N PHE A 319 0.95 3.28 24.34
CA PHE A 319 -0.47 3.04 24.68
C PHE A 319 -0.97 1.65 24.26
N GLY A 320 -0.13 0.88 23.55
CA GLY A 320 -0.48 -0.42 22.97
C GLY A 320 -1.15 -0.30 21.60
N ALA A 321 -0.92 -1.30 20.76
CA ALA A 321 -1.29 -1.26 19.35
C ALA A 321 -2.81 -1.18 19.13
N PHE A 322 -3.60 -2.00 19.81
CA PHE A 322 -5.07 -2.04 19.64
C PHE A 322 -5.75 -0.73 20.01
N ARG A 323 -5.37 -0.15 21.18
CA ARG A 323 -5.95 1.10 21.65
C ARG A 323 -5.59 2.27 20.75
N THR A 324 -4.32 2.35 20.34
CA THR A 324 -3.83 3.41 19.46
C THR A 324 -4.54 3.37 18.11
N VAL A 325 -4.60 2.20 17.46
CA VAL A 325 -5.21 2.08 16.13
C VAL A 325 -6.73 2.31 16.18
N ALA A 326 -7.42 1.78 17.20
CA ALA A 326 -8.83 2.06 17.38
C ALA A 326 -9.11 3.57 17.60
N PHE A 327 -8.31 4.23 18.44
CA PHE A 327 -8.45 5.67 18.69
C PHE A 327 -8.24 6.50 17.43
N ILE A 328 -7.22 6.17 16.63
CA ILE A 328 -6.92 6.88 15.37
C ILE A 328 -8.09 6.75 14.38
N TYR A 329 -8.71 5.57 14.24
CA TYR A 329 -9.90 5.41 13.40
C TYR A 329 -11.10 6.21 13.93
N LEU A 330 -11.34 6.22 15.25
CA LEU A 330 -12.42 7.01 15.84
C LEU A 330 -12.19 8.51 15.63
N LEU A 331 -10.96 8.97 15.79
CA LEU A 331 -10.59 10.35 15.46
C LEU A 331 -10.85 10.65 13.98
N GLY A 332 -10.44 9.74 13.08
CA GLY A 332 -10.72 9.85 11.64
C GLY A 332 -12.21 9.94 11.34
N ALA A 333 -13.04 9.11 11.97
CA ALA A 333 -14.49 9.13 11.81
C ALA A 333 -15.11 10.49 12.18
N VAL A 334 -14.68 11.09 13.30
CA VAL A 334 -15.15 12.42 13.73
C VAL A 334 -14.78 13.49 12.70
N PHE A 335 -13.53 13.51 12.24
CA PHE A 335 -13.09 14.52 11.28
C PHE A 335 -13.65 14.31 9.87
N VAL A 336 -13.89 13.05 9.44
CA VAL A 336 -14.62 12.76 8.20
C VAL A 336 -16.05 13.28 8.29
N ALA A 337 -16.76 13.04 9.40
CA ALA A 337 -18.10 13.60 9.58
C ALA A 337 -18.10 15.15 9.57
N LEU A 338 -17.08 15.78 10.18
CA LEU A 338 -16.93 17.23 10.21
C LEU A 338 -16.77 17.83 8.80
N LEU A 339 -16.09 17.15 7.87
CA LEU A 339 -15.94 17.60 6.48
C LEU A 339 -17.29 17.84 5.79
N GLY A 340 -18.34 17.09 6.15
CA GLY A 340 -19.68 17.23 5.59
C GLY A 340 -20.46 18.46 6.11
N HIS A 341 -19.99 19.11 7.17
CA HIS A 341 -20.73 20.18 7.86
C HIS A 341 -19.99 21.52 7.89
N THR A 342 -18.77 21.60 7.35
CA THR A 342 -17.96 22.81 7.40
C THR A 342 -17.83 23.47 6.03
N HIS A 343 -17.89 24.80 6.02
CA HIS A 343 -17.71 25.65 4.83
C HIS A 343 -16.46 26.51 4.91
N SER A 344 -15.82 26.60 6.08
CA SER A 344 -14.59 27.38 6.27
C SER A 344 -13.39 26.62 5.69
N ILE A 345 -12.61 27.25 4.82
CA ILE A 345 -11.42 26.67 4.18
C ILE A 345 -10.43 26.14 5.23
N GLY A 346 -10.16 26.91 6.29
CA GLY A 346 -9.26 26.50 7.36
C GLY A 346 -9.74 25.23 8.09
N LEU A 347 -11.06 25.13 8.36
CA LEU A 347 -11.65 23.96 8.98
C LEU A 347 -11.66 22.76 8.01
N ILE A 348 -11.91 22.97 6.72
CA ILE A 348 -11.80 21.91 5.69
C ILE A 348 -10.39 21.35 5.68
N MET A 349 -9.35 22.17 5.64
CA MET A 349 -7.95 21.73 5.62
C MET A 349 -7.57 21.00 6.90
N GLY A 350 -7.92 21.53 8.07
CA GLY A 350 -7.68 20.88 9.35
C GLY A 350 -8.42 19.55 9.47
N ALA A 351 -9.71 19.51 9.12
CA ALA A 351 -10.50 18.29 9.14
C ALA A 351 -9.98 17.25 8.14
N ALA A 352 -9.59 17.66 6.93
CA ALA A 352 -8.97 16.77 5.94
C ALA A 352 -7.66 16.16 6.45
N PHE A 353 -6.80 16.96 7.10
CA PHE A 353 -5.55 16.46 7.69
C PHE A 353 -5.83 15.39 8.75
N PHE A 354 -6.68 15.65 9.72
CA PHE A 354 -6.98 14.69 10.79
C PHE A 354 -7.81 13.49 10.31
N ALA A 355 -8.69 13.68 9.31
CA ALA A 355 -9.38 12.58 8.64
C ALA A 355 -8.38 11.62 7.96
N GLY A 356 -7.41 12.18 7.22
CA GLY A 356 -6.34 11.42 6.61
C GLY A 356 -5.45 10.72 7.63
N ALA A 357 -5.06 11.43 8.69
CA ALA A 357 -4.33 10.85 9.82
C ALA A 357 -5.09 9.65 10.43
N GLY A 358 -6.41 9.77 10.55
CA GLY A 358 -7.27 8.71 11.08
C GLY A 358 -7.41 7.52 10.13
N ILE A 359 -7.75 7.76 8.87
CA ILE A 359 -8.07 6.70 7.91
C ILE A 359 -6.80 6.05 7.34
N VAL A 360 -5.89 6.85 6.74
CA VAL A 360 -4.66 6.32 6.13
C VAL A 360 -3.66 5.86 7.19
N GLY A 361 -3.52 6.63 8.29
CA GLY A 361 -2.72 6.21 9.45
C GLY A 361 -3.29 4.96 10.14
N GLY A 362 -4.61 4.88 10.25
CA GLY A 362 -5.32 3.70 10.75
C GLY A 362 -5.05 2.45 9.91
N GLN A 363 -5.04 2.57 8.57
CA GLN A 363 -4.66 1.47 7.67
C GLN A 363 -3.24 0.99 7.92
N THR A 364 -2.28 1.90 8.12
CA THR A 364 -0.91 1.54 8.49
C THR A 364 -0.88 0.77 9.81
N GLY A 365 -1.65 1.23 10.80
CA GLY A 365 -1.82 0.54 12.08
C GLY A 365 -2.45 -0.85 11.93
N THR A 366 -3.44 -1.00 11.06
CA THR A 366 -4.07 -2.30 10.76
C THR A 366 -3.07 -3.28 10.16
N ASN A 367 -2.15 -2.81 9.27
CA ASN A 367 -1.06 -3.64 8.76
C ASN A 367 -0.10 -4.12 9.88
N VAL A 368 0.25 -3.22 10.82
CA VAL A 368 1.08 -3.56 11.98
C VAL A 368 0.37 -4.60 12.86
N LEU A 369 -0.92 -4.41 13.16
CA LEU A 369 -1.71 -5.35 13.94
C LEU A 369 -1.79 -6.72 13.27
N ALA A 370 -2.01 -6.78 11.94
CA ALA A 370 -2.03 -8.04 11.20
C ALA A 370 -0.68 -8.77 11.28
N ALA A 371 0.42 -8.04 11.21
CA ALA A 371 1.76 -8.60 11.32
C ALA A 371 2.08 -9.15 12.73
N THR A 372 1.43 -8.64 13.78
CA THR A 372 1.62 -9.09 15.17
C THR A 372 0.60 -10.13 15.61
N LEU A 373 -0.60 -10.14 15.02
CA LEU A 373 -1.69 -11.05 15.35
C LEU A 373 -1.35 -12.52 15.03
N TYR A 374 -0.65 -12.75 13.92
CA TYR A 374 -0.41 -14.10 13.41
C TYR A 374 0.99 -14.60 13.75
N PRO A 375 1.12 -15.88 14.19
CA PRO A 375 2.40 -16.55 14.33
C PRO A 375 3.22 -16.52 13.02
N THR A 376 4.54 -16.61 13.14
CA THR A 376 5.45 -16.41 12.01
C THR A 376 5.13 -17.30 10.79
N TYR A 377 4.75 -18.57 11.02
CA TYR A 377 4.49 -19.57 9.97
C TYR A 377 3.22 -19.29 9.12
N ILE A 378 2.27 -18.46 9.60
CA ILE A 378 1.05 -18.07 8.86
C ILE A 378 0.91 -16.54 8.71
N ARG A 379 1.88 -15.76 9.17
CA ARG A 379 1.82 -14.29 9.17
C ARG A 379 1.63 -13.71 7.76
N SER A 380 2.40 -14.20 6.80
CA SER A 380 2.28 -13.76 5.39
C SER A 380 0.91 -14.08 4.81
N THR A 381 0.35 -15.25 5.15
CA THR A 381 -1.00 -15.65 4.76
C THR A 381 -2.05 -14.72 5.37
N GLY A 382 -1.95 -14.43 6.68
CA GLY A 382 -2.90 -13.57 7.40
C GLY A 382 -2.92 -12.14 6.87
N VAL A 383 -1.74 -11.54 6.69
CA VAL A 383 -1.61 -10.19 6.10
C VAL A 383 -2.10 -10.18 4.64
N GLY A 384 -1.73 -11.19 3.85
CA GLY A 384 -2.14 -11.30 2.45
C GLY A 384 -3.64 -11.41 2.27
N TRP A 385 -4.32 -12.23 3.08
CA TRP A 385 -5.78 -12.34 3.06
C TRP A 385 -6.46 -11.07 3.55
N GLY A 386 -5.95 -10.42 4.61
CA GLY A 386 -6.46 -9.13 5.06
C GLY A 386 -6.41 -8.07 3.95
N LEU A 387 -5.27 -7.94 3.28
CA LEU A 387 -5.11 -7.05 2.14
C LEU A 387 -6.03 -7.45 0.96
N GLY A 388 -6.19 -8.74 0.68
CA GLY A 388 -7.08 -9.25 -0.37
C GLY A 388 -8.54 -8.85 -0.13
N ILE A 389 -9.05 -9.03 1.08
CA ILE A 389 -10.39 -8.57 1.49
C ILE A 389 -10.50 -7.04 1.40
N GLY A 390 -9.47 -6.33 1.85
CA GLY A 390 -9.39 -4.88 1.74
C GLY A 390 -9.46 -4.39 0.29
N ARG A 391 -8.90 -5.13 -0.69
CA ARG A 391 -9.00 -4.79 -2.12
C ARG A 391 -10.45 -4.77 -2.63
N ILE A 392 -11.30 -5.64 -2.11
CA ILE A 392 -12.75 -5.58 -2.42
C ILE A 392 -13.31 -4.24 -1.93
N GLY A 393 -12.96 -3.81 -0.71
CA GLY A 393 -13.33 -2.48 -0.19
C GLY A 393 -12.84 -1.35 -1.09
N SER A 394 -11.57 -1.41 -1.55
CA SER A 394 -11.01 -0.39 -2.44
C SER A 394 -11.78 -0.24 -3.76
N ILE A 395 -12.28 -1.33 -4.33
CA ILE A 395 -13.10 -1.32 -5.55
C ILE A 395 -14.50 -0.74 -5.28
N LEU A 396 -15.11 -1.16 -4.17
CA LEU A 396 -16.46 -0.73 -3.81
C LEU A 396 -16.53 0.73 -3.38
N GLY A 397 -15.47 1.28 -2.77
CA GLY A 397 -15.42 2.68 -2.32
C GLY A 397 -15.78 3.68 -3.42
N PRO A 398 -15.06 3.74 -4.54
CA PRO A 398 -15.40 4.61 -5.66
C PRO A 398 -16.78 4.34 -6.27
N ILE A 399 -17.23 3.08 -6.30
CA ILE A 399 -18.56 2.71 -6.81
C ILE A 399 -19.65 3.30 -5.91
N PHE A 400 -19.54 3.13 -4.59
CA PHE A 400 -20.51 3.70 -3.64
C PHE A 400 -20.52 5.23 -3.69
N GLY A 401 -19.35 5.89 -3.78
CA GLY A 401 -19.29 7.34 -3.91
C GLY A 401 -19.99 7.84 -5.17
N GLY A 402 -19.76 7.19 -6.32
CA GLY A 402 -20.44 7.54 -7.54
C GLY A 402 -21.92 7.26 -7.55
N LEU A 403 -22.37 6.17 -6.89
CA LEU A 403 -23.78 5.88 -6.70
C LEU A 403 -24.47 6.97 -5.86
N MET A 404 -23.88 7.34 -4.72
CA MET A 404 -24.42 8.41 -3.86
C MET A 404 -24.51 9.75 -4.60
N LEU A 405 -23.50 10.10 -5.39
CA LEU A 405 -23.50 11.32 -6.20
C LEU A 405 -24.55 11.26 -7.33
N SER A 406 -24.71 10.08 -7.98
CA SER A 406 -25.73 9.89 -9.02
C SER A 406 -27.17 9.96 -8.47
N LEU A 407 -27.36 9.59 -7.21
CA LEU A 407 -28.63 9.70 -6.47
C LEU A 407 -28.80 11.07 -5.80
N HIS A 408 -27.92 12.02 -6.04
CA HIS A 408 -27.93 13.38 -5.51
C HIS A 408 -27.98 13.45 -3.97
N PHE A 409 -27.29 12.53 -3.27
CA PHE A 409 -27.19 12.58 -1.82
C PHE A 409 -26.49 13.88 -1.37
N PRO A 410 -26.97 14.51 -0.27
CA PRO A 410 -26.29 15.66 0.31
C PRO A 410 -24.86 15.35 0.70
N LEU A 411 -23.98 16.35 0.60
CA LEU A 411 -22.57 16.27 0.99
C LEU A 411 -22.39 15.65 2.39
N ALA A 412 -23.18 16.13 3.37
CA ALA A 412 -23.15 15.64 4.75
C ALA A 412 -23.43 14.12 4.83
N THR A 413 -24.35 13.60 4.00
CA THR A 413 -24.67 12.16 3.98
C THR A 413 -23.52 11.33 3.46
N ILE A 414 -22.83 11.78 2.41
CA ILE A 414 -21.67 11.07 1.84
C ILE A 414 -20.56 10.94 2.89
N PHE A 415 -20.23 12.04 3.57
CA PHE A 415 -19.22 12.03 4.63
C PHE A 415 -19.67 11.24 5.87
N LEU A 416 -20.96 11.27 6.20
CA LEU A 416 -21.50 10.50 7.33
C LEU A 416 -21.38 8.99 7.08
N VAL A 417 -21.66 8.53 5.87
CA VAL A 417 -21.48 7.11 5.48
C VAL A 417 -20.03 6.69 5.63
N ALA A 418 -19.08 7.50 5.14
CA ALA A 418 -17.65 7.25 5.31
C ALA A 418 -17.23 7.28 6.80
N ALA A 419 -17.78 8.20 7.59
CA ALA A 419 -17.51 8.27 9.02
C ALA A 419 -18.02 7.03 9.79
N ILE A 420 -19.22 6.52 9.43
CA ILE A 420 -19.75 5.25 10.00
C ILE A 420 -18.84 4.09 9.63
N SER A 421 -18.36 4.01 8.39
CA SER A 421 -17.42 2.99 7.94
C SER A 421 -16.13 3.03 8.79
N ALA A 422 -15.52 4.20 8.95
CA ALA A 422 -14.34 4.39 9.80
C ALA A 422 -14.59 4.00 11.26
N PHE A 423 -15.76 4.36 11.81
CA PHE A 423 -16.16 3.97 13.16
C PHE A 423 -16.25 2.44 13.31
N ILE A 424 -16.82 1.74 12.32
CA ILE A 424 -16.87 0.26 12.30
C ILE A 424 -15.45 -0.31 12.33
N GLY A 425 -14.50 0.25 11.58
CA GLY A 425 -13.08 -0.14 11.60
C GLY A 425 -12.47 0.02 13.00
N GLY A 426 -12.66 1.18 13.62
CA GLY A 426 -12.19 1.45 14.98
C GLY A 426 -12.80 0.51 16.02
N ALA A 427 -14.11 0.27 15.95
CA ALA A 427 -14.83 -0.65 16.82
C ALA A 427 -14.33 -2.10 16.64
N ALA A 428 -14.12 -2.56 15.42
CA ALA A 428 -13.58 -3.89 15.15
C ALA A 428 -12.20 -4.07 15.78
N ILE A 429 -11.29 -3.10 15.63
CA ILE A 429 -9.96 -3.14 16.25
C ILE A 429 -10.05 -3.12 17.79
N TYR A 430 -10.93 -2.31 18.35
CA TYR A 430 -11.13 -2.23 19.78
C TYR A 430 -11.66 -3.56 20.37
N LEU A 431 -12.65 -4.16 19.71
CA LEU A 431 -13.21 -5.47 20.11
C LEU A 431 -12.16 -6.58 19.97
N MET A 432 -11.33 -6.54 18.93
CA MET A 432 -10.23 -7.49 18.74
C MET A 432 -9.23 -7.42 19.91
N GLY A 433 -8.90 -6.20 20.37
CA GLY A 433 -8.02 -6.01 21.53
C GLY A 433 -8.60 -6.55 22.86
N ARG A 434 -9.94 -6.52 23.01
CA ARG A 434 -10.61 -7.12 24.18
C ARG A 434 -10.75 -8.64 24.12
N ALA A 435 -10.84 -9.19 22.92
CA ALA A 435 -10.97 -10.63 22.71
C ALA A 435 -9.64 -11.39 22.85
N GLN A 436 -8.50 -10.70 22.85
CA GLN A 436 -7.22 -11.36 23.15
C GLN A 436 -7.09 -11.60 24.64
N PRO A 437 -6.80 -12.84 25.09
CA PRO A 437 -6.50 -13.11 26.49
C PRO A 437 -5.29 -12.27 26.93
N ALA A 438 -5.35 -11.70 28.13
CA ALA A 438 -4.19 -11.03 28.71
C ALA A 438 -2.99 -11.99 28.68
N PRO A 439 -1.76 -11.50 28.35
CA PRO A 439 -0.58 -12.35 28.35
C PRO A 439 -0.48 -13.08 29.69
N SER A 440 -0.37 -14.41 29.63
CA SER A 440 -0.28 -15.21 30.85
C SER A 440 1.01 -14.84 31.59
N THR A 441 0.99 -14.95 32.92
CA THR A 441 2.19 -14.69 33.75
C THR A 441 3.39 -15.53 33.28
N LYS A 442 3.15 -16.67 32.62
CA LYS A 442 4.19 -17.53 32.03
C LYS A 442 4.85 -16.88 30.82
N ASP A 443 4.09 -16.15 30.01
CA ASP A 443 4.63 -15.47 28.78
C ASP A 443 5.49 -14.26 29.18
N ILE A 444 5.09 -13.56 30.26
CA ILE A 444 5.87 -12.44 30.81
C ILE A 444 7.21 -12.93 31.41
N LEU A 445 7.20 -14.06 32.10
CA LEU A 445 8.41 -14.63 32.70
C LEU A 445 9.38 -15.23 31.66
N SER A 446 8.89 -15.72 30.53
CA SER A 446 9.74 -16.24 29.43
C SER A 446 10.46 -15.12 28.66
N VAL A 447 9.85 -13.94 28.55
CA VAL A 447 10.48 -12.75 27.91
C VAL A 447 11.46 -12.06 28.83
N ALA A 448 11.28 -12.16 30.17
CA ALA A 448 12.23 -11.61 31.14
C ALA A 448 13.47 -12.51 31.38
N ALA A 449 13.43 -13.75 30.87
CA ALA A 449 14.51 -14.76 31.02
C ALA A 449 15.33 -14.94 29.73
N SER A 450 14.97 -14.25 28.61
CA SER A 450 15.67 -14.20 27.34
C SER A 450 16.37 -12.83 27.12
#